data_b70b8d8d7a8e836f74adf89b82254af5
#
_entry.id   b70b8d8d7a8e836f74adf89b82254af5
#
_cell.length_a   1.000
_cell.length_b   1.000
_cell.length_c   1.000
_cell.angle_alpha   90.00
_cell.angle_beta   90.00
_cell.angle_gamma   90.00
#
_symmetry.space_group_name_H-M   'P 1'
#
loop_
_entity.id
_entity.type
_entity.pdbx_description
1 polymer ?
#
loop_
_entity_poly.entity_id
_entity_poly.type
_entity_poly.pdbx_seq_one_letter_code
_entity_poly.pdbx_strand_id
1 'polypeptide(L)'
;MERNSNRQNGAGLTVNASVTTKRWVGISHPSRWDDKPCWSPDGRMLYFISDRDGYLCLWAQKLDPETKHPVGQPFAVYHLHSPRLALSNLDTDNLEIDVAKDKIVLGLGELTGDIWRARRR
;
A
#
# COMPACT_ATOMS: atom_id res chain seq x y z
N MET A 1 -9.71 -16.45 9.86
CA MET A 1 -10.01 -15.49 8.77
C MET A 1 -8.87 -15.52 7.77
N GLU A 2 -9.20 -15.79 6.53
CA GLU A 2 -8.21 -15.75 5.48
C GLU A 2 -7.86 -14.32 5.10
N ARG A 3 -6.55 -14.01 5.09
CA ARG A 3 -6.04 -12.70 4.70
C ARG A 3 -5.68 -12.70 3.23
N ASN A 4 -6.71 -12.60 2.41
CA ASN A 4 -6.51 -12.59 0.96
C ASN A 4 -6.90 -11.24 0.39
N SER A 5 -5.92 -10.56 -0.20
CA SER A 5 -6.14 -9.33 -0.94
C SER A 5 -5.43 -9.44 -2.28
N ASN A 6 -6.05 -8.90 -3.31
CA ASN A 6 -5.57 -9.03 -4.67
C ASN A 6 -5.76 -7.74 -5.46
N ARG A 7 -4.83 -7.49 -6.37
CA ARG A 7 -4.94 -6.44 -7.37
C ARG A 7 -5.36 -7.06 -8.70
N GLN A 8 -6.48 -6.64 -9.23
CA GLN A 8 -7.00 -7.13 -10.50
C GLN A 8 -6.78 -6.11 -11.61
N ASN A 9 -5.94 -6.43 -12.60
CA ASN A 9 -5.84 -5.76 -13.89
C ASN A 9 -6.04 -4.22 -13.89
N GLY A 10 -5.41 -3.53 -12.95
CA GLY A 10 -5.55 -2.09 -12.82
C GLY A 10 -6.87 -1.61 -12.20
N ALA A 11 -7.72 -2.53 -11.74
CA ALA A 11 -9.02 -2.20 -11.16
C ALA A 11 -8.99 -1.85 -9.67
N GLY A 12 -7.79 -1.71 -9.07
CA GLY A 12 -7.63 -1.41 -7.66
C GLY A 12 -7.60 -2.64 -6.77
N LEU A 13 -7.66 -2.42 -5.46
CA LEU A 13 -7.58 -3.48 -4.47
C LEU A 13 -8.96 -4.07 -4.16
N THR A 14 -9.00 -5.38 -4.07
CA THR A 14 -10.16 -6.13 -3.61
C THR A 14 -9.78 -7.07 -2.47
N VAL A 15 -10.72 -7.39 -1.62
CA VAL A 15 -10.53 -8.37 -0.55
C VAL A 15 -11.60 -9.46 -0.63
N ASN A 16 -11.24 -10.66 -0.22
CA ASN A 16 -12.20 -11.73 -0.09
C ASN A 16 -12.91 -11.62 1.26
N ALA A 17 -14.19 -11.31 1.23
CA ALA A 17 -15.01 -11.15 2.43
C ALA A 17 -15.40 -12.49 3.06
N SER A 18 -15.36 -13.56 2.30
CA SER A 18 -15.72 -14.89 2.79
C SER A 18 -14.99 -15.98 2.02
N VAL A 19 -14.28 -16.83 2.74
CA VAL A 19 -13.59 -17.99 2.17
C VAL A 19 -14.58 -18.96 1.53
N THR A 20 -15.72 -19.16 2.18
CA THR A 20 -16.74 -20.12 1.75
C THR A 20 -17.45 -19.67 0.49
N THR A 21 -17.85 -18.41 0.40
CA THR A 21 -18.60 -17.86 -0.73
C THR A 21 -17.73 -17.21 -1.79
N LYS A 22 -16.44 -17.03 -1.51
CA LYS A 22 -15.49 -16.32 -2.37
C LYS A 22 -15.99 -14.95 -2.84
N ARG A 23 -16.67 -14.24 -1.94
CA ARG A 23 -17.21 -12.92 -2.22
C ARG A 23 -16.12 -11.86 -2.15
N TRP A 24 -15.90 -11.15 -3.24
CA TRP A 24 -14.91 -10.10 -3.35
C TRP A 24 -15.54 -8.71 -3.12
N VAL A 25 -14.85 -7.89 -2.34
CA VAL A 25 -15.25 -6.51 -2.04
C VAL A 25 -14.18 -5.57 -2.54
N GLY A 26 -14.56 -4.60 -3.34
CA GLY A 26 -13.67 -3.55 -3.82
C GLY A 26 -13.30 -2.58 -2.70
N ILE A 27 -12.03 -2.28 -2.58
CA ILE A 27 -11.50 -1.41 -1.52
C ILE A 27 -11.10 -0.05 -2.07
N SER A 28 -10.55 0.00 -3.27
CA SER A 28 -10.03 1.23 -3.86
C SER A 28 -10.60 1.49 -5.24
N HIS A 29 -10.47 2.73 -5.68
CA HIS A 29 -10.94 3.14 -7.00
C HIS A 29 -9.99 2.64 -8.10
N PRO A 30 -10.53 2.12 -9.24
CA PRO A 30 -9.70 1.56 -10.30
C PRO A 30 -8.70 2.53 -10.94
N SER A 31 -8.95 3.83 -10.88
CA SER A 31 -8.06 4.86 -11.45
C SER A 31 -6.83 5.16 -10.59
N ARG A 32 -6.74 4.57 -9.40
CA ARG A 32 -5.61 4.77 -8.49
C ARG A 32 -4.62 3.63 -8.62
N TRP A 33 -3.34 3.95 -8.47
CA TRP A 33 -2.32 2.93 -8.30
C TRP A 33 -2.27 2.57 -6.81
N ASP A 34 -2.82 1.42 -6.49
CA ASP A 34 -2.82 0.88 -5.14
C ASP A 34 -2.21 -0.52 -5.17
N ASP A 35 -1.30 -0.80 -4.27
CA ASP A 35 -0.59 -2.08 -4.24
C ASP A 35 -0.11 -2.41 -2.82
N LYS A 36 0.50 -3.58 -2.67
CA LYS A 36 1.09 -4.07 -1.42
C LYS A 36 0.09 -4.05 -0.26
N PRO A 37 -1.09 -4.63 -0.44
CA PRO A 37 -2.07 -4.69 0.64
C PRO A 37 -1.58 -5.57 1.79
N CYS A 38 -1.84 -5.12 3.01
CA CYS A 38 -1.51 -5.84 4.22
C CYS A 38 -2.58 -5.62 5.28
N TRP A 39 -3.08 -6.70 5.84
CA TRP A 39 -4.10 -6.65 6.89
C TRP A 39 -3.50 -6.24 8.23
N SER A 40 -4.26 -5.49 9.02
CA SER A 40 -4.03 -5.44 10.46
C SER A 40 -4.30 -6.82 11.08
N PRO A 41 -3.64 -7.18 12.20
CA PRO A 41 -3.85 -8.48 12.83
C PRO A 41 -5.30 -8.78 13.22
N ASP A 42 -6.08 -7.75 13.54
CA ASP A 42 -7.50 -7.89 13.89
C ASP A 42 -8.44 -7.94 12.67
N GLY A 43 -7.92 -7.75 11.45
CA GLY A 43 -8.70 -7.79 10.22
C GLY A 43 -9.63 -6.60 9.98
N ARG A 44 -9.50 -5.53 10.75
CA ARG A 44 -10.37 -4.35 10.65
C ARG A 44 -9.78 -3.24 9.80
N MET A 45 -8.51 -3.32 9.48
CA MET A 45 -7.80 -2.32 8.72
C MET A 45 -7.01 -2.98 7.59
N LEU A 46 -7.08 -2.39 6.41
CA LEU A 46 -6.22 -2.77 5.29
C LEU A 46 -5.24 -1.64 5.04
N TYR A 47 -3.95 -1.93 5.12
CA TYR A 47 -2.88 -1.02 4.77
C TYR A 47 -2.42 -1.28 3.35
N PHE A 48 -2.06 -0.24 2.63
CA PHE A 48 -1.60 -0.35 1.25
C PHE A 48 -0.78 0.86 0.84
N ILE A 49 -0.04 0.71 -0.23
CA ILE A 49 0.72 1.80 -0.84
C ILE A 49 -0.13 2.40 -1.96
N SER A 50 -0.23 3.71 -2.00
CA SER A 50 -1.01 4.42 -3.00
C SER A 50 -0.35 5.72 -3.41
N ASP A 51 -0.53 6.09 -4.68
CA ASP A 51 -0.05 7.35 -5.25
C ASP A 51 -1.13 8.44 -5.32
N ARG A 52 -2.23 8.27 -4.61
CA ARG A 52 -3.42 9.13 -4.74
C ARG A 52 -3.20 10.61 -4.41
N ASP A 53 -2.15 10.94 -3.69
CA ASP A 53 -1.74 12.33 -3.41
C ASP A 53 -0.53 12.79 -4.23
N GLY A 54 -0.15 12.03 -5.25
CA GLY A 54 0.98 12.34 -6.13
C GLY A 54 2.30 11.69 -5.71
N TYR A 55 2.34 11.04 -4.57
CA TYR A 55 3.50 10.32 -4.04
C TYR A 55 3.11 8.94 -3.58
N LEU A 56 4.04 7.99 -3.62
CA LEU A 56 3.80 6.68 -3.03
C LEU A 56 3.87 6.80 -1.51
N CYS A 57 2.72 6.73 -0.88
CA CYS A 57 2.59 6.84 0.58
C CYS A 57 1.88 5.62 1.16
N LEU A 58 1.97 5.47 2.47
CA LEU A 58 1.26 4.44 3.20
C LEU A 58 -0.14 4.93 3.57
N TRP A 59 -1.14 4.23 3.10
CA TRP A 59 -2.56 4.51 3.32
C TRP A 59 -3.23 3.37 4.05
N ALA A 60 -4.36 3.65 4.64
CA ALA A 60 -5.20 2.64 5.29
C ALA A 60 -6.67 2.88 4.98
N GLN A 61 -7.40 1.79 4.92
CA GLN A 61 -8.85 1.75 4.81
C GLN A 61 -9.43 0.93 5.94
N LYS A 62 -10.32 1.54 6.71
CA LYS A 62 -11.08 0.84 7.73
C LYS A 62 -12.14 -0.03 7.07
N LEU A 63 -12.30 -1.24 7.56
CA LEU A 63 -13.26 -2.21 7.04
C LEU A 63 -14.20 -2.69 8.14
N ASP A 64 -15.43 -3.00 7.74
CA ASP A 64 -16.33 -3.75 8.59
C ASP A 64 -15.77 -5.15 8.84
N PRO A 65 -15.69 -5.61 10.09
CA PRO A 65 -15.04 -6.88 10.39
C PRO A 65 -15.76 -8.11 9.83
N GLU A 66 -17.05 -8.02 9.59
CA GLU A 66 -17.85 -9.14 9.08
C GLU A 66 -18.00 -9.11 7.57
N THR A 67 -18.41 -7.97 7.02
CA THR A 67 -18.70 -7.83 5.59
C THR A 67 -17.50 -7.44 4.76
N LYS A 68 -16.44 -6.91 5.38
CA LYS A 68 -15.26 -6.36 4.73
C LYS A 68 -15.53 -5.16 3.84
N HIS A 69 -16.71 -4.56 3.94
CA HIS A 69 -16.99 -3.31 3.23
C HIS A 69 -16.21 -2.14 3.83
N PRO A 70 -15.75 -1.21 2.99
CA PRO A 70 -15.08 -0.01 3.47
C PRO A 70 -15.98 0.82 4.37
N VAL A 71 -15.42 1.30 5.47
CA VAL A 71 -16.08 2.21 6.42
C VAL A 71 -15.34 3.54 6.38
N GLY A 72 -16.01 4.58 5.94
CA GLY A 72 -15.42 5.90 5.78
C GLY A 72 -14.44 5.99 4.61
N GLN A 73 -13.70 7.07 4.56
CA GLN A 73 -12.70 7.31 3.52
C GLN A 73 -11.34 6.71 3.91
N PRO A 74 -10.54 6.30 2.93
CA PRO A 74 -9.15 5.96 3.21
C PRO A 74 -8.39 7.18 3.71
N PHE A 75 -7.40 6.94 4.55
CA PHE A 75 -6.60 8.00 5.16
C PHE A 75 -5.11 7.67 5.07
N ALA A 76 -4.28 8.72 5.01
CA ALA A 76 -2.84 8.56 5.01
C ALA A 76 -2.36 8.18 6.41
N VAL A 77 -1.61 7.10 6.49
CA VAL A 77 -0.94 6.67 7.72
C VAL A 77 0.40 7.39 7.83
N TYR A 78 1.13 7.46 6.72
CA TYR A 78 2.42 8.12 6.67
C TYR A 78 2.69 8.68 5.28
N HIS A 79 3.03 9.95 5.21
CA HIS A 79 3.41 10.60 3.96
C HIS A 79 4.93 10.47 3.73
N LEU A 80 5.28 10.07 2.51
CA LEU A 80 6.66 9.86 2.09
C LEU A 80 6.95 10.77 0.89
N HIS A 81 6.95 12.08 1.15
CA HIS A 81 7.07 13.09 0.10
C HIS A 81 8.51 13.58 -0.12
N SER A 82 9.49 13.00 0.55
CA SER A 82 10.88 13.34 0.33
C SER A 82 11.40 12.64 -0.94
N PRO A 83 11.91 13.38 -1.94
CA PRO A 83 12.49 12.73 -3.12
C PRO A 83 13.72 11.88 -2.82
N ARG A 84 14.44 12.23 -1.76
CA ARG A 84 15.65 11.50 -1.35
C ARG A 84 15.32 10.19 -0.63
N LEU A 85 14.32 10.21 0.24
CA LEU A 85 13.89 9.06 1.02
C LEU A 85 12.43 8.77 0.69
N ALA A 86 12.20 7.89 -0.26
CA ALA A 86 10.88 7.62 -0.78
C ALA A 86 10.70 6.16 -1.18
N LEU A 87 9.46 5.69 -1.19
CA LEU A 87 9.12 4.36 -1.69
C LEU A 87 9.41 4.22 -3.19
N SER A 88 9.23 5.30 -3.95
CA SER A 88 9.50 5.32 -5.37
C SER A 88 10.98 5.10 -5.75
N ASN A 89 11.91 5.19 -4.79
CA ASN A 89 13.31 4.88 -5.01
C ASN A 89 13.59 3.37 -5.05
N LEU A 90 12.60 2.57 -4.70
CA LEU A 90 12.67 1.12 -4.82
C LEU A 90 11.87 0.65 -6.04
N ASP A 91 12.31 -0.42 -6.64
CA ASP A 91 11.49 -1.15 -7.58
C ASP A 91 10.24 -1.68 -6.87
N THR A 92 9.10 -1.65 -7.54
CA THR A 92 7.83 -2.09 -6.96
C THR A 92 7.88 -3.52 -6.44
N ASP A 93 8.68 -4.39 -7.07
CA ASP A 93 8.85 -5.77 -6.62
C ASP A 93 9.59 -5.89 -5.28
N ASN A 94 10.36 -4.85 -4.92
CA ASN A 94 11.12 -4.79 -3.68
C ASN A 94 10.45 -3.96 -2.59
N LEU A 95 9.29 -3.39 -2.87
CA LEU A 95 8.49 -2.72 -1.86
C LEU A 95 7.83 -3.75 -0.96
N GLU A 96 8.10 -3.67 0.32
CA GLU A 96 7.51 -4.57 1.31
C GLU A 96 6.91 -3.76 2.45
N ILE A 97 5.79 -4.27 2.94
CA ILE A 97 5.08 -3.74 4.08
C ILE A 97 4.70 -4.90 4.98
N ASP A 98 4.93 -4.77 6.27
CA ASP A 98 4.52 -5.74 7.26
C ASP A 98 3.87 -5.04 8.45
N VAL A 99 2.75 -5.58 8.92
CA VAL A 99 1.94 -4.96 9.95
C VAL A 99 1.80 -5.91 11.12
N ALA A 100 2.33 -5.49 12.27
CA ALA A 100 2.14 -6.15 13.55
C ALA A 100 1.10 -5.40 14.39
N LYS A 101 0.82 -5.91 15.58
CA LYS A 101 -0.18 -5.32 16.47
C LYS A 101 0.14 -3.88 16.88
N ASP A 102 1.43 -3.58 17.06
CA ASP A 102 1.91 -2.31 17.62
C ASP A 102 2.84 -1.53 16.69
N LYS A 103 3.09 -2.06 15.48
CA LYS A 103 4.03 -1.42 14.55
C LYS A 103 3.77 -1.79 13.10
N ILE A 104 4.24 -0.93 12.22
CA ILE A 104 4.30 -1.17 10.79
C ILE A 104 5.76 -1.09 10.36
N VAL A 105 6.22 -2.07 9.61
CA VAL A 105 7.56 -2.09 9.02
C VAL A 105 7.43 -1.86 7.53
N LEU A 106 8.24 -0.97 7.01
CA LEU A 106 8.17 -0.50 5.64
C LEU A 106 9.58 -0.34 5.08
N GLY A 107 9.83 -0.94 3.92
CA GLY A 107 11.08 -0.74 3.20
C GLY A 107 11.13 0.64 2.54
N LEU A 108 12.19 1.39 2.74
CA LEU A 108 12.41 2.68 2.10
C LEU A 108 13.71 2.66 1.29
N GLY A 109 13.64 3.26 0.11
CA GLY A 109 14.84 3.51 -0.70
C GLY A 109 15.38 4.90 -0.43
N GLU A 110 16.64 4.99 -0.04
CA GLU A 110 17.34 6.26 0.06
C GLU A 110 18.17 6.51 -1.19
N LEU A 111 17.91 7.64 -1.85
CA LEU A 111 18.69 8.04 -3.00
C LEU A 111 19.93 8.78 -2.52
N THR A 112 21.08 8.13 -2.69
CA THR A 112 22.41 8.70 -2.39
C THR A 112 23.26 8.68 -3.63
N GLY A 113 24.18 9.62 -3.75
CA GLY A 113 25.09 9.65 -4.89
C GLY A 113 26.02 10.84 -4.84
N ASP A 114 27.09 10.71 -5.59
CA ASP A 114 28.07 11.77 -5.78
C ASP A 114 27.97 12.34 -7.19
N ILE A 115 28.29 13.61 -7.32
CA ILE A 115 28.37 14.26 -8.62
C ILE A 115 29.81 14.16 -9.12
N TRP A 116 29.98 13.48 -10.23
CA TRP A 116 31.26 13.34 -10.90
C TRP A 116 31.34 14.29 -12.07
N ARG A 117 32.43 15.03 -12.15
CA ARG A 117 32.68 15.94 -13.26
C ARG A 117 33.84 15.43 -14.09
N ALA A 118 33.55 15.13 -15.34
CA ALA A 118 34.59 14.78 -16.31
C ALA A 118 34.93 16.00 -17.16
N ARG A 119 36.22 16.27 -17.29
CA ARG A 119 36.71 17.28 -18.25
C ARG A 119 37.00 16.65 -19.56
N ARG A 120 36.51 17.25 -20.63
CA ARG A 120 36.85 16.88 -21.97
C ARG A 120 38.29 17.38 -22.28
N ARG A 121 39.11 16.50 -22.75
CA ARG A 121 40.44 16.84 -23.21
C ARG A 121 40.42 17.20 -24.69
#